data_68e84599896d2b752a1d81826ecf6376
#
_entry.id   68e84599896d2b752a1d81826ecf6376
#
_cell.length_a   1.000
_cell.length_b   1.000
_cell.length_c   1.000
_cell.angle_alpha   90.00
_cell.angle_beta   90.00
_cell.angle_gamma   90.00
#
_symmetry.space_group_name_H-M   'P 1'
#
loop_
_entity.id
_entity.type
_entity.pdbx_description
1 polymer ?
#
loop_
_entity_poly.entity_id
_entity_poly.type
_entity_poly.pdbx_seq_one_letter_code
_entity_poly.pdbx_strand_id
1 'polypeptide(L)'
;MEYKIKDLFYKYKLANDELKRIFGLIYKEYFTSLDANPIEHIKFRIKKVNSIKEKLRKRNLEYSAYNIEKNLTDIVGCRIVCSFLSDIYTIKDVIKDLDKNNILRIVEERDYINKPKEESGYSSYHIKVAVPIFYNGERTEVMAEIQLRTIAMDMSFSLEHKIIYKSEDVNDELRRVIRNAANFCKVIDKDLDNVIKNVEKDKLGQLSLDYSFMKRREFDLIRLKYESALKFLEEKFTSLYQEYDKQDMINPIEHIKCRLKRDDEIIRKLVNKKQVVSIENIEKHINDFAGIRVVCSFLNDIDTLKNDIYDMADKGMIKILNEKDYVNNPKESGYSGYHFLVSVPLYTVNEGVVDVKVEIQLRTVAMEMWASLEEKICYNKAPSLSSREDLTRLAGVIGVFDEKLNDIVCEYNKISVDSKKLVLKR
;
A
#
# COMPACT_ATOMS: atom_id res chain seq x y z
N MET A 1 4.57 12.74 -36.37
CA MET A 1 3.50 12.49 -35.35
C MET A 1 4.02 11.69 -34.16
N GLU A 2 4.72 10.61 -34.37
CA GLU A 2 5.28 9.74 -33.32
C GLU A 2 6.31 10.42 -32.40
N TYR A 3 7.15 11.30 -32.91
CA TYR A 3 8.11 12.07 -32.13
C TYR A 3 7.43 12.98 -31.09
N LYS A 4 6.35 13.68 -31.46
CA LYS A 4 5.58 14.53 -30.52
C LYS A 4 4.91 13.75 -29.39
N ILE A 5 4.53 12.49 -29.63
CA ILE A 5 3.95 11.62 -28.60
C ILE A 5 5.02 11.15 -27.63
N LYS A 6 6.21 10.74 -28.13
CA LYS A 6 7.34 10.34 -27.25
C LYS A 6 7.79 11.49 -26.35
N ASP A 7 7.85 12.70 -26.91
CA ASP A 7 8.17 13.92 -26.20
C ASP A 7 7.16 14.23 -25.08
N LEU A 8 5.87 14.09 -25.38
CA LEU A 8 4.80 14.25 -24.39
C LEU A 8 4.90 13.23 -23.26
N PHE A 9 5.18 11.96 -23.55
CA PHE A 9 5.38 10.93 -22.53
C PHE A 9 6.61 11.17 -21.66
N TYR A 10 7.66 11.77 -22.22
CA TYR A 10 8.81 12.20 -21.44
C TYR A 10 8.46 13.29 -20.43
N LYS A 11 7.65 14.30 -20.82
CA LYS A 11 7.11 15.31 -19.90
C LYS A 11 6.28 14.67 -18.78
N TYR A 12 5.43 13.68 -19.10
CA TYR A 12 4.67 12.94 -18.09
C TYR A 12 5.57 12.17 -17.11
N LYS A 13 6.68 11.61 -17.62
CA LYS A 13 7.66 10.95 -16.75
C LYS A 13 8.31 11.94 -15.78
N LEU A 14 8.74 13.11 -16.27
CA LEU A 14 9.30 14.17 -15.41
C LEU A 14 8.30 14.63 -14.33
N ALA A 15 7.05 14.84 -14.68
CA ALA A 15 6.02 15.23 -13.72
C ALA A 15 5.74 14.11 -12.68
N ASN A 16 5.75 12.86 -13.11
CA ASN A 16 5.61 11.73 -12.20
C ASN A 16 6.79 11.61 -11.22
N ASP A 17 8.01 11.84 -11.70
CA ASP A 17 9.21 11.80 -10.86
C ASP A 17 9.26 13.00 -9.88
N GLU A 18 8.74 14.16 -10.29
CA GLU A 18 8.59 15.32 -9.39
C GLU A 18 7.55 15.06 -8.29
N LEU A 19 6.41 14.45 -8.62
CA LEU A 19 5.43 14.04 -7.61
C LEU A 19 6.00 13.01 -6.63
N LYS A 20 6.81 12.04 -7.11
CA LYS A 20 7.51 11.10 -6.23
C LYS A 20 8.46 11.81 -5.27
N ARG A 21 9.19 12.82 -5.76
CA ARG A 21 10.11 13.62 -4.93
C ARG A 21 9.34 14.37 -3.85
N ILE A 22 8.27 15.09 -4.22
CA ILE A 22 7.46 15.89 -3.29
C ILE A 22 6.84 14.99 -2.22
N PHE A 23 6.05 14.01 -2.61
CA PHE A 23 5.33 13.15 -1.66
C PHE A 23 6.24 12.15 -0.93
N GLY A 24 7.37 11.79 -1.50
CA GLY A 24 8.39 11.00 -0.81
C GLY A 24 9.05 11.76 0.34
N LEU A 25 9.26 13.07 0.20
CA LEU A 25 9.74 13.92 1.30
C LEU A 25 8.68 14.08 2.38
N ILE A 26 7.43 14.36 2.02
CA ILE A 26 6.30 14.48 2.96
C ILE A 26 6.12 13.17 3.74
N TYR A 27 6.15 12.02 3.07
CA TYR A 27 6.05 10.72 3.71
C TYR A 27 7.17 10.49 4.74
N LYS A 28 8.42 10.85 4.39
CA LYS A 28 9.56 10.73 5.31
C LYS A 28 9.43 11.66 6.50
N GLU A 29 8.98 12.91 6.29
CA GLU A 29 8.77 13.87 7.35
C GLU A 29 7.73 13.36 8.36
N TYR A 30 6.59 12.89 7.92
CA TYR A 30 5.60 12.27 8.79
C TYR A 30 6.12 11.02 9.50
N PHE A 31 6.92 10.21 8.81
CA PHE A 31 7.50 9.02 9.40
C PHE A 31 8.49 9.31 10.52
N THR A 32 9.23 10.44 10.43
CA THR A 32 10.26 10.81 11.39
C THR A 32 9.78 11.70 12.52
N SER A 33 8.75 12.53 12.29
CA SER A 33 8.35 13.60 13.20
C SER A 33 7.08 13.31 14.02
N LEU A 34 6.25 12.37 13.60
CA LEU A 34 4.96 12.09 14.23
C LEU A 34 4.85 10.65 14.74
N ASP A 35 4.17 10.48 15.86
CA ASP A 35 3.85 9.17 16.44
C ASP A 35 2.95 8.32 15.53
N ALA A 36 2.20 8.95 14.62
CA ALA A 36 1.35 8.30 13.65
C ALA A 36 1.48 8.97 12.27
N ASN A 37 1.99 8.23 11.27
CA ASN A 37 2.01 8.69 9.89
C ASN A 37 0.59 8.59 9.29
N PRO A 38 0.00 9.70 8.79
CA PRO A 38 -1.31 9.68 8.15
C PRO A 38 -1.32 8.90 6.83
N ILE A 39 -0.15 8.72 6.21
CA ILE A 39 0.01 8.05 4.93
C ILE A 39 0.42 6.60 5.13
N GLU A 40 -0.37 5.67 4.63
CA GLU A 40 -0.05 4.23 4.63
C GLU A 40 0.89 3.87 3.48
N HIS A 41 0.52 4.27 2.28
CA HIS A 41 1.36 4.10 1.11
C HIS A 41 0.97 5.07 -0.01
N ILE A 42 1.89 5.23 -0.97
CA ILE A 42 1.69 6.08 -2.14
C ILE A 42 1.95 5.28 -3.40
N LYS A 43 1.01 5.31 -4.34
CA LYS A 43 1.15 4.68 -5.66
C LYS A 43 1.25 5.75 -6.72
N PHE A 44 2.27 5.66 -7.58
CA PHE A 44 2.45 6.53 -8.73
C PHE A 44 2.25 5.74 -10.02
N ARG A 45 1.59 6.33 -10.99
CA ARG A 45 1.39 5.69 -12.28
C ARG A 45 1.38 6.69 -13.43
N ILE A 46 1.84 6.22 -14.59
CA ILE A 46 1.54 6.83 -15.88
C ILE A 46 0.56 5.89 -16.59
N LYS A 47 -0.54 6.42 -17.10
CA LYS A 47 -1.61 5.63 -17.74
C LYS A 47 -1.07 4.86 -18.95
N LYS A 48 -1.40 3.57 -19.05
CA LYS A 48 -0.99 2.71 -20.18
C LYS A 48 -1.54 3.26 -21.50
N VAL A 49 -0.77 3.13 -22.59
CA VAL A 49 -1.12 3.64 -23.92
C VAL A 49 -2.48 3.13 -24.40
N ASN A 50 -2.77 1.85 -24.17
CA ASN A 50 -4.05 1.25 -24.54
C ASN A 50 -5.23 1.92 -23.84
N SER A 51 -5.10 2.22 -22.54
CA SER A 51 -6.14 2.93 -21.76
C SER A 51 -6.31 4.39 -22.24
N ILE A 52 -5.24 5.03 -22.74
CA ILE A 52 -5.32 6.36 -23.35
C ILE A 52 -6.09 6.30 -24.65
N LYS A 53 -5.74 5.36 -25.54
CA LYS A 53 -6.42 5.15 -26.83
C LYS A 53 -7.91 4.88 -26.64
N GLU A 54 -8.26 3.99 -25.70
CA GLU A 54 -9.64 3.66 -25.38
C GLU A 54 -10.42 4.88 -24.86
N LYS A 55 -9.83 5.67 -23.98
CA LYS A 55 -10.47 6.88 -23.43
C LYS A 55 -10.69 7.94 -24.50
N LEU A 56 -9.76 8.12 -25.42
CA LEU A 56 -9.94 9.02 -26.58
C LEU A 56 -11.02 8.48 -27.52
N ARG A 57 -11.05 7.16 -27.80
CA ARG A 57 -12.08 6.53 -28.63
C ARG A 57 -13.49 6.74 -28.05
N LYS A 58 -13.66 6.58 -26.72
CA LYS A 58 -14.94 6.84 -26.03
C LYS A 58 -15.39 8.31 -26.14
N ARG A 59 -14.47 9.23 -26.45
CA ARG A 59 -14.75 10.66 -26.66
C ARG A 59 -14.79 11.05 -28.15
N ASN A 60 -14.71 10.07 -29.05
CA ASN A 60 -14.63 10.27 -30.51
C ASN A 60 -13.44 11.17 -30.91
N LEU A 61 -12.30 11.02 -30.25
CA LEU A 61 -11.07 11.78 -30.51
C LEU A 61 -9.98 10.88 -31.08
N GLU A 62 -9.22 11.43 -32.07
CA GLU A 62 -8.07 10.76 -32.66
C GLU A 62 -6.89 10.66 -31.66
N TYR A 63 -6.10 9.60 -31.74
CA TYR A 63 -4.89 9.41 -30.94
C TYR A 63 -3.77 10.33 -31.44
N SER A 64 -3.64 11.51 -30.84
CA SER A 64 -2.63 12.51 -31.14
C SER A 64 -2.11 13.18 -29.86
N ALA A 65 -0.88 13.70 -29.89
CA ALA A 65 -0.31 14.43 -28.76
C ALA A 65 -1.21 15.59 -28.32
N TYR A 66 -1.76 16.33 -29.27
CA TYR A 66 -2.68 17.44 -29.01
C TYR A 66 -3.95 16.99 -28.27
N ASN A 67 -4.61 15.93 -28.75
CA ASN A 67 -5.82 15.43 -28.11
C ASN A 67 -5.56 14.82 -26.74
N ILE A 68 -4.40 14.16 -26.55
CA ILE A 68 -3.98 13.63 -25.24
C ILE A 68 -3.82 14.79 -24.26
N GLU A 69 -2.99 15.78 -24.59
CA GLU A 69 -2.66 16.91 -23.70
C GLU A 69 -3.89 17.76 -23.36
N LYS A 70 -4.73 18.05 -24.36
CA LYS A 70 -5.90 18.91 -24.19
C LYS A 70 -7.06 18.24 -23.45
N ASN A 71 -7.28 16.93 -23.66
CA ASN A 71 -8.50 16.27 -23.21
C ASN A 71 -8.29 15.30 -22.04
N LEU A 72 -7.05 14.90 -21.73
CA LEU A 72 -6.77 13.92 -20.69
C LEU A 72 -5.90 14.53 -19.60
N THR A 73 -6.49 14.79 -18.44
CA THR A 73 -5.82 15.38 -17.27
C THR A 73 -5.35 14.34 -16.24
N ASP A 74 -5.58 13.05 -16.50
CA ASP A 74 -5.33 11.93 -15.60
C ASP A 74 -4.30 10.92 -16.15
N ILE A 75 -3.37 11.39 -16.99
CA ILE A 75 -2.28 10.57 -17.53
C ILE A 75 -1.26 10.28 -16.44
N VAL A 76 -0.86 11.31 -15.68
CA VAL A 76 -0.03 11.18 -14.49
C VAL A 76 -0.96 11.07 -13.29
N GLY A 77 -0.83 10.01 -12.51
CA GLY A 77 -1.65 9.76 -11.33
C GLY A 77 -0.81 9.50 -10.10
N CYS A 78 -1.19 10.13 -8.99
CA CYS A 78 -0.67 9.85 -7.67
C CYS A 78 -1.84 9.41 -6.78
N ARG A 79 -1.74 8.23 -6.15
CA ARG A 79 -2.71 7.76 -5.18
C ARG A 79 -2.06 7.73 -3.81
N ILE A 80 -2.59 8.49 -2.88
CA ILE A 80 -2.16 8.53 -1.48
C ILE A 80 -3.24 7.82 -0.67
N VAL A 81 -2.85 6.74 -0.03
CA VAL A 81 -3.74 5.94 0.83
C VAL A 81 -3.46 6.29 2.27
N CYS A 82 -4.50 6.68 2.98
CA CYS A 82 -4.51 7.11 4.36
C CYS A 82 -5.19 6.06 5.25
N SER A 83 -4.91 6.06 6.55
CA SER A 83 -5.53 5.13 7.47
C SER A 83 -6.97 5.50 7.78
N PHE A 84 -7.23 6.80 7.98
CA PHE A 84 -8.50 7.32 8.48
C PHE A 84 -9.05 8.41 7.58
N LEU A 85 -10.37 8.70 7.74
CA LEU A 85 -11.01 9.80 7.02
C LEU A 85 -10.38 11.17 7.39
N SER A 86 -10.06 11.37 8.68
CA SER A 86 -9.38 12.58 9.16
C SER A 86 -8.02 12.81 8.49
N ASP A 87 -7.26 11.74 8.24
CA ASP A 87 -5.95 11.81 7.57
C ASP A 87 -6.05 12.32 6.13
N ILE A 88 -7.14 11.99 5.42
CA ILE A 88 -7.39 12.51 4.06
C ILE A 88 -7.44 14.04 4.08
N TYR A 89 -8.14 14.61 5.06
CA TYR A 89 -8.24 16.08 5.16
C TYR A 89 -6.93 16.71 5.61
N THR A 90 -6.16 16.05 6.47
CA THR A 90 -4.79 16.47 6.82
C THR A 90 -3.90 16.54 5.58
N ILE A 91 -3.86 15.49 4.75
CA ILE A 91 -3.06 15.48 3.51
C ILE A 91 -3.58 16.47 2.48
N LYS A 92 -4.91 16.67 2.39
CA LYS A 92 -5.50 17.71 1.56
C LYS A 92 -4.98 19.10 1.93
N ASP A 93 -4.90 19.41 3.22
CA ASP A 93 -4.41 20.71 3.70
C ASP A 93 -2.92 20.87 3.39
N VAL A 94 -2.11 19.82 3.50
CA VAL A 94 -0.71 19.81 3.04
C VAL A 94 -0.63 20.13 1.54
N ILE A 95 -1.50 19.54 0.69
CA ILE A 95 -1.51 19.83 -0.74
C ILE A 95 -1.90 21.30 -1.01
N LYS A 96 -2.80 21.87 -0.22
CA LYS A 96 -3.12 23.31 -0.30
C LYS A 96 -1.94 24.20 0.10
N ASP A 97 -1.14 23.77 1.05
CA ASP A 97 0.06 24.51 1.41
C ASP A 97 1.14 24.40 0.34
N LEU A 98 1.25 23.27 -0.37
CA LEU A 98 2.10 23.16 -1.56
C LEU A 98 1.66 24.14 -2.67
N ASP A 99 0.36 24.33 -2.87
CA ASP A 99 -0.20 25.31 -3.81
C ASP A 99 0.14 26.75 -3.41
N LYS A 100 -0.09 27.12 -2.16
CA LYS A 100 0.27 28.44 -1.62
C LYS A 100 1.76 28.77 -1.78
N ASN A 101 2.62 27.75 -1.68
CA ASN A 101 4.07 27.88 -1.83
C ASN A 101 4.56 27.74 -3.30
N ASN A 102 3.66 27.71 -4.27
CA ASN A 102 3.96 27.54 -5.70
C ASN A 102 4.82 26.30 -6.04
N ILE A 103 4.73 25.24 -5.22
CA ILE A 103 5.41 23.95 -5.49
C ILE A 103 4.62 23.15 -6.53
N LEU A 104 3.31 23.19 -6.45
CA LEU A 104 2.36 22.73 -7.47
C LEU A 104 1.18 23.72 -7.49
N ARG A 105 0.29 23.61 -8.48
CA ARG A 105 -0.90 24.46 -8.55
C ARG A 105 -2.16 23.62 -8.61
N ILE A 106 -3.10 23.83 -7.67
CA ILE A 106 -4.41 23.18 -7.66
C ILE A 106 -5.27 23.78 -8.78
N VAL A 107 -5.85 22.90 -9.60
CA VAL A 107 -6.72 23.29 -10.75
C VAL A 107 -8.18 22.97 -10.45
N GLU A 108 -8.45 21.82 -9.85
CA GLU A 108 -9.81 21.37 -9.55
C GLU A 108 -9.80 20.40 -8.38
N GLU A 109 -10.80 20.50 -7.51
CA GLU A 109 -11.06 19.55 -6.43
C GLU A 109 -12.43 18.89 -6.60
N ARG A 110 -12.54 17.59 -6.33
CA ARG A 110 -13.81 16.83 -6.33
C ARG A 110 -13.88 15.92 -5.12
N ASP A 111 -14.89 16.14 -4.31
CA ASP A 111 -15.15 15.37 -3.11
C ASP A 111 -16.19 14.27 -3.39
N TYR A 112 -15.72 13.06 -3.69
CA TYR A 112 -16.57 11.88 -3.79
C TYR A 112 -16.73 11.13 -2.45
N ILE A 113 -16.19 11.66 -1.33
CA ILE A 113 -16.42 11.14 0.00
C ILE A 113 -17.82 11.59 0.48
N ASN A 114 -18.07 12.90 0.39
CA ASN A 114 -19.36 13.49 0.76
C ASN A 114 -20.42 13.31 -0.33
N LYS A 115 -20.04 13.18 -1.60
CA LYS A 115 -20.93 12.95 -2.74
C LYS A 115 -20.44 11.75 -3.57
N PRO A 116 -20.62 10.51 -3.07
CA PRO A 116 -20.20 9.30 -3.77
C PRO A 116 -20.90 9.15 -5.11
N LYS A 117 -20.28 8.40 -6.04
CA LYS A 117 -20.94 8.04 -7.30
C LYS A 117 -22.08 7.04 -7.00
N GLU A 118 -23.29 7.38 -7.38
CA GLU A 118 -24.48 6.58 -7.07
C GLU A 118 -24.46 5.18 -7.69
N GLU A 119 -23.93 5.04 -8.90
CA GLU A 119 -23.90 3.78 -9.64
C GLU A 119 -23.03 2.70 -9.00
N SER A 120 -21.82 3.06 -8.52
CA SER A 120 -20.82 2.11 -8.00
C SER A 120 -20.59 2.24 -6.48
N GLY A 121 -21.06 3.30 -5.86
CA GLY A 121 -20.72 3.63 -4.48
C GLY A 121 -19.30 4.16 -4.31
N TYR A 122 -18.59 4.45 -5.40
CA TYR A 122 -17.21 4.94 -5.40
C TYR A 122 -17.01 6.17 -4.51
N SER A 123 -16.00 6.12 -3.67
CA SER A 123 -15.64 7.18 -2.73
C SER A 123 -14.14 7.48 -2.81
N SER A 124 -13.76 8.74 -2.88
CA SER A 124 -12.36 9.22 -2.93
C SER A 124 -12.35 10.75 -2.94
N TYR A 125 -11.25 11.38 -2.53
CA TYR A 125 -11.03 12.82 -2.76
C TYR A 125 -10.07 13.00 -3.93
N HIS A 126 -10.47 13.73 -4.98
CA HIS A 126 -9.68 13.96 -6.18
C HIS A 126 -9.20 15.40 -6.24
N ILE A 127 -7.92 15.61 -6.52
CA ILE A 127 -7.30 16.91 -6.74
C ILE A 127 -6.57 16.87 -8.07
N LYS A 128 -6.98 17.69 -9.02
CA LYS A 128 -6.19 17.91 -10.23
C LYS A 128 -5.20 19.01 -9.97
N VAL A 129 -3.95 18.74 -10.30
CA VAL A 129 -2.84 19.66 -10.10
C VAL A 129 -2.06 19.87 -11.39
N ALA A 130 -1.51 21.06 -11.53
CA ALA A 130 -0.49 21.37 -12.52
C ALA A 130 0.87 21.27 -11.83
N VAL A 131 1.70 20.33 -12.29
CA VAL A 131 3.03 20.03 -11.73
C VAL A 131 4.07 20.78 -12.57
N PRO A 132 4.83 21.72 -11.98
CA PRO A 132 5.88 22.41 -12.73
C PRO A 132 7.05 21.47 -12.98
N ILE A 133 7.52 21.43 -14.22
CA ILE A 133 8.72 20.68 -14.63
C ILE A 133 9.65 21.57 -15.43
N PHE A 134 10.93 21.23 -15.47
CA PHE A 134 11.89 21.83 -16.40
C PHE A 134 12.05 20.91 -17.62
N TYR A 135 11.77 21.44 -18.79
CA TYR A 135 11.86 20.72 -20.04
C TYR A 135 12.46 21.61 -21.12
N ASN A 136 13.51 21.16 -21.80
CA ASN A 136 14.27 21.93 -22.82
C ASN A 136 14.70 23.34 -22.37
N GLY A 137 15.06 23.50 -21.09
CA GLY A 137 15.49 24.80 -20.53
C GLY A 137 14.34 25.72 -20.11
N GLU A 138 13.09 25.32 -20.31
CA GLU A 138 11.92 26.12 -19.95
C GLU A 138 11.13 25.47 -18.81
N ARG A 139 10.52 26.31 -17.97
CA ARG A 139 9.56 25.85 -16.96
C ARG A 139 8.20 25.68 -17.63
N THR A 140 7.64 24.47 -17.57
CA THR A 140 6.33 24.14 -18.10
C THR A 140 5.50 23.39 -17.06
N GLU A 141 4.19 23.35 -17.23
CA GLU A 141 3.29 22.63 -16.32
C GLU A 141 2.71 21.39 -16.98
N VAL A 142 2.60 20.30 -16.22
CA VAL A 142 1.98 19.05 -16.65
C VAL A 142 0.83 18.71 -15.71
N MET A 143 -0.34 18.40 -16.31
CA MET A 143 -1.51 18.01 -15.55
C MET A 143 -1.35 16.63 -14.92
N ALA A 144 -1.67 16.52 -13.64
CA ALA A 144 -1.71 15.27 -12.89
C ALA A 144 -2.97 15.19 -12.01
N GLU A 145 -3.36 13.98 -11.63
CA GLU A 145 -4.46 13.73 -10.71
C GLU A 145 -3.95 13.07 -9.43
N ILE A 146 -4.22 13.69 -8.28
CA ILE A 146 -3.96 13.14 -6.96
C ILE A 146 -5.28 12.57 -6.42
N GLN A 147 -5.27 11.33 -5.97
CA GLN A 147 -6.42 10.64 -5.37
C GLN A 147 -6.09 10.32 -3.92
N LEU A 148 -6.85 10.89 -2.99
CA LEU A 148 -6.74 10.59 -1.57
C LEU A 148 -7.85 9.59 -1.20
N ARG A 149 -7.47 8.51 -0.53
CA ARG A 149 -8.36 7.41 -0.13
C ARG A 149 -8.00 6.89 1.25
N THR A 150 -8.94 6.32 1.95
CA THR A 150 -8.64 5.40 3.05
C THR A 150 -8.23 4.03 2.50
N ILE A 151 -7.68 3.16 3.35
CA ILE A 151 -7.40 1.76 2.99
C ILE A 151 -8.69 1.07 2.53
N ALA A 152 -9.81 1.30 3.23
CA ALA A 152 -11.09 0.71 2.88
C ALA A 152 -11.62 1.19 1.50
N MET A 153 -11.48 2.48 1.20
CA MET A 153 -11.81 3.02 -0.13
C MET A 153 -10.90 2.45 -1.23
N ASP A 154 -9.61 2.27 -0.97
CA ASP A 154 -8.67 1.72 -1.96
C ASP A 154 -8.95 0.23 -2.21
N MET A 155 -9.31 -0.53 -1.15
CA MET A 155 -9.76 -1.91 -1.26
C MET A 155 -11.01 -2.03 -2.15
N SER A 156 -12.05 -1.25 -1.86
CA SER A 156 -13.28 -1.24 -2.67
C SER A 156 -13.03 -0.94 -4.14
N PHE A 157 -12.15 0.02 -4.43
CA PHE A 157 -11.77 0.37 -5.80
C PHE A 157 -10.97 -0.75 -6.48
N SER A 158 -10.03 -1.39 -5.77
CA SER A 158 -9.23 -2.47 -6.33
C SER A 158 -10.11 -3.66 -6.70
N LEU A 159 -11.12 -3.98 -5.88
CA LEU A 159 -12.14 -4.98 -6.17
C LEU A 159 -12.95 -4.62 -7.42
N GLU A 160 -13.52 -3.40 -7.47
CA GLU A 160 -14.26 -2.92 -8.63
C GLU A 160 -13.44 -3.07 -9.91
N HIS A 161 -12.18 -2.61 -9.87
CA HIS A 161 -11.31 -2.64 -11.04
C HIS A 161 -10.96 -4.08 -11.48
N LYS A 162 -10.65 -4.98 -10.54
CA LYS A 162 -10.29 -6.37 -10.85
C LYS A 162 -11.47 -7.19 -11.35
N ILE A 163 -12.64 -6.95 -10.81
CA ILE A 163 -13.87 -7.68 -11.16
C ILE A 163 -14.45 -7.16 -12.48
N ILE A 164 -14.60 -5.82 -12.63
CA ILE A 164 -15.25 -5.23 -13.83
C ILE A 164 -14.34 -5.26 -15.05
N TYR A 165 -13.03 -5.02 -14.89
CA TYR A 165 -12.12 -4.89 -16.04
C TYR A 165 -11.91 -6.18 -16.83
N LYS A 166 -12.17 -7.35 -16.21
CA LYS A 166 -12.02 -8.67 -16.82
C LYS A 166 -13.33 -9.28 -17.34
N SER A 167 -14.48 -8.69 -17.02
CA SER A 167 -15.77 -9.19 -17.47
C SER A 167 -16.24 -8.44 -18.71
N GLU A 168 -16.42 -9.15 -19.82
CA GLU A 168 -17.07 -8.59 -21.03
C GLU A 168 -18.56 -8.30 -20.75
N ASP A 169 -19.20 -9.02 -19.81
CA ASP A 169 -20.58 -8.82 -19.35
C ASP A 169 -20.66 -8.68 -17.83
N VAL A 170 -20.75 -7.44 -17.35
CA VAL A 170 -21.01 -7.15 -15.94
C VAL A 170 -22.52 -7.22 -15.71
N ASN A 171 -23.00 -8.32 -15.11
CA ASN A 171 -24.41 -8.48 -14.75
C ASN A 171 -24.80 -7.61 -13.53
N ASP A 172 -26.11 -7.43 -13.33
CA ASP A 172 -26.63 -6.57 -12.24
C ASP A 172 -26.32 -7.14 -10.85
N GLU A 173 -26.15 -8.43 -10.71
CA GLU A 173 -25.79 -9.09 -9.46
C GLU A 173 -24.37 -8.72 -9.03
N LEU A 174 -23.42 -8.74 -9.96
CA LEU A 174 -22.04 -8.35 -9.72
C LEU A 174 -21.92 -6.85 -9.38
N ARG A 175 -22.69 -5.98 -10.05
CA ARG A 175 -22.79 -4.55 -9.70
C ARG A 175 -23.34 -4.35 -8.29
N ARG A 176 -24.32 -5.15 -7.87
CA ARG A 176 -24.89 -5.12 -6.52
C ARG A 176 -23.85 -5.52 -5.47
N VAL A 177 -23.07 -6.57 -5.73
CA VAL A 177 -22.00 -7.04 -4.84
C VAL A 177 -20.94 -5.97 -4.64
N ILE A 178 -20.46 -5.36 -5.73
CA ILE A 178 -19.46 -4.27 -5.69
C ILE A 178 -19.98 -3.08 -4.90
N ARG A 179 -21.26 -2.69 -5.11
CA ARG A 179 -21.90 -1.60 -4.37
C ARG A 179 -22.03 -1.92 -2.87
N ASN A 180 -22.37 -3.16 -2.54
CA ASN A 180 -22.43 -3.61 -1.15
C ASN A 180 -21.06 -3.58 -0.47
N ALA A 181 -20.01 -4.01 -1.15
CA ALA A 181 -18.63 -3.91 -0.70
C ALA A 181 -18.22 -2.45 -0.44
N ALA A 182 -18.54 -1.55 -1.37
CA ALA A 182 -18.26 -0.12 -1.21
C ALA A 182 -19.02 0.50 -0.02
N ASN A 183 -20.26 0.12 0.19
CA ASN A 183 -21.05 0.58 1.34
C ASN A 183 -20.51 0.04 2.66
N PHE A 184 -20.08 -1.21 2.70
CA PHE A 184 -19.43 -1.82 3.85
C PHE A 184 -18.13 -1.08 4.22
N CYS A 185 -17.29 -0.76 3.25
CA CYS A 185 -16.07 0.04 3.46
C CYS A 185 -16.37 1.41 4.08
N LYS A 186 -17.47 2.06 3.68
CA LYS A 186 -17.90 3.35 4.27
C LYS A 186 -18.34 3.22 5.73
N VAL A 187 -18.98 2.12 6.10
CA VAL A 187 -19.37 1.87 7.50
C VAL A 187 -18.12 1.68 8.34
N ILE A 188 -17.17 0.86 7.87
CA ILE A 188 -15.90 0.65 8.54
C ILE A 188 -15.17 1.99 8.75
N ASP A 189 -15.01 2.82 7.71
CA ASP A 189 -14.34 4.11 7.82
C ASP A 189 -14.96 5.02 8.90
N LYS A 190 -16.28 5.03 9.02
CA LYS A 190 -16.99 5.81 10.05
C LYS A 190 -16.77 5.25 11.46
N ASP A 191 -16.87 3.94 11.61
CA ASP A 191 -16.68 3.28 12.91
C ASP A 191 -15.25 3.51 13.41
N LEU A 192 -14.27 3.43 12.52
CA LEU A 192 -12.87 3.70 12.81
C LEU A 192 -12.62 5.15 13.23
N ASP A 193 -13.19 6.10 12.52
CA ASP A 193 -13.08 7.54 12.86
C ASP A 193 -13.68 7.83 14.25
N ASN A 194 -14.75 7.12 14.64
CA ASN A 194 -15.33 7.20 15.98
C ASN A 194 -14.42 6.60 17.06
N VAL A 195 -13.82 5.44 16.81
CA VAL A 195 -12.88 4.79 17.76
C VAL A 195 -11.71 5.70 18.05
N ILE A 196 -11.12 6.31 17.01
CA ILE A 196 -9.98 7.23 17.19
C ILE A 196 -10.34 8.45 18.01
N LYS A 197 -11.45 9.12 17.70
CA LYS A 197 -11.90 10.28 18.48
C LYS A 197 -12.07 9.99 19.96
N ASN A 198 -12.43 8.75 20.30
CA ASN A 198 -12.56 8.31 21.70
C ASN A 198 -11.19 8.02 22.33
N VAL A 199 -10.23 7.46 21.57
CA VAL A 199 -8.88 7.12 22.05
C VAL A 199 -7.98 8.34 22.20
N GLU A 200 -8.16 9.41 21.41
CA GLU A 200 -7.36 10.65 21.52
C GLU A 200 -7.52 11.41 22.86
N LYS A 201 -8.56 11.07 23.64
CA LYS A 201 -8.81 11.67 24.96
C LYS A 201 -7.89 11.13 26.06
N ASP A 202 -7.24 9.99 25.86
CA ASP A 202 -6.43 9.31 26.89
C ASP A 202 -4.93 9.40 26.56
N LYS A 203 -4.25 10.50 26.93
CA LYS A 203 -2.78 10.64 26.77
C LYS A 203 -2.04 9.98 27.93
N LEU A 204 -1.22 8.96 27.65
CA LEU A 204 -0.27 8.34 28.60
C LEU A 204 1.13 8.96 28.48
N GLY A 205 1.83 9.07 29.62
CA GLY A 205 3.14 9.69 29.73
C GLY A 205 4.25 9.00 28.93
N GLN A 206 5.16 9.81 28.39
CA GLN A 206 6.35 9.35 27.66
C GLN A 206 7.38 8.72 28.62
N LEU A 207 7.82 7.49 28.30
CA LEU A 207 9.01 6.89 28.89
C LEU A 207 10.27 7.61 28.34
N SER A 208 11.16 8.08 29.23
CA SER A 208 12.49 8.54 28.78
C SER A 208 13.35 7.32 28.44
N LEU A 209 13.66 7.13 27.14
CA LEU A 209 14.50 6.05 26.63
C LEU A 209 15.95 6.55 26.45
N ASP A 210 16.93 5.71 26.76
CA ASP A 210 18.34 6.01 26.49
C ASP A 210 18.70 5.63 25.04
N TYR A 211 18.98 6.66 24.22
CA TYR A 211 19.36 6.52 22.82
C TYR A 211 20.88 6.55 22.59
N SER A 212 21.69 6.57 23.65
CA SER A 212 23.15 6.72 23.53
C SER A 212 23.81 5.64 22.68
N PHE A 213 23.29 4.41 22.77
CA PHE A 213 23.77 3.27 21.97
C PHE A 213 23.48 3.46 20.46
N MET A 214 22.31 4.01 20.11
CA MET A 214 21.88 4.18 18.70
C MET A 214 22.69 5.23 17.94
N LYS A 215 23.47 6.06 18.64
CA LYS A 215 24.38 7.06 18.05
C LYS A 215 25.75 6.51 17.72
N ARG A 216 26.01 5.22 17.92
CA ARG A 216 27.30 4.59 17.65
C ARG A 216 27.41 4.16 16.20
N ARG A 217 28.60 4.34 15.59
CA ARG A 217 28.90 3.90 14.21
C ARG A 217 28.57 2.41 13.97
N GLU A 218 28.72 1.58 14.97
CA GLU A 218 28.41 0.15 14.92
C GLU A 218 26.92 -0.11 14.66
N PHE A 219 26.04 0.72 15.24
CA PHE A 219 24.61 0.62 14.99
C PHE A 219 24.24 1.07 13.56
N ASP A 220 24.91 2.07 13.01
CA ASP A 220 24.72 2.50 11.62
C ASP A 220 25.14 1.38 10.64
N LEU A 221 26.20 0.64 10.96
CA LEU A 221 26.65 -0.48 10.12
C LEU A 221 25.64 -1.64 10.12
N ILE A 222 25.10 -2.01 11.28
CA ILE A 222 24.07 -3.05 11.33
C ILE A 222 22.81 -2.60 10.60
N ARG A 223 22.40 -1.34 10.77
CA ARG A 223 21.25 -0.77 10.08
C ARG A 223 21.42 -0.87 8.56
N LEU A 224 22.60 -0.55 8.03
CA LEU A 224 22.92 -0.66 6.61
C LEU A 224 22.83 -2.10 6.09
N LYS A 225 23.25 -3.12 6.90
CA LYS A 225 23.09 -4.54 6.55
C LYS A 225 21.60 -4.89 6.36
N TYR A 226 20.75 -4.48 7.30
CA TYR A 226 19.31 -4.74 7.24
C TYR A 226 18.62 -3.97 6.11
N GLU A 227 19.04 -2.73 5.82
CA GLU A 227 18.56 -1.96 4.65
C GLU A 227 18.90 -2.66 3.33
N SER A 228 20.11 -3.21 3.23
CA SER A 228 20.56 -3.93 2.04
C SER A 228 19.77 -5.23 1.82
N ALA A 229 19.52 -5.99 2.90
CA ALA A 229 18.68 -7.20 2.84
C ALA A 229 17.23 -6.88 2.43
N LEU A 230 16.70 -5.79 2.97
CA LEU A 230 15.36 -5.33 2.65
C LEU A 230 15.22 -4.93 1.19
N LYS A 231 16.20 -4.16 0.69
CA LYS A 231 16.25 -3.74 -0.71
C LYS A 231 16.34 -4.93 -1.67
N PHE A 232 17.13 -5.94 -1.33
CA PHE A 232 17.19 -7.18 -2.11
C PHE A 232 15.81 -7.84 -2.23
N LEU A 233 15.07 -7.98 -1.13
CA LEU A 233 13.72 -8.56 -1.16
C LEU A 233 12.73 -7.65 -1.90
N GLU A 234 12.80 -6.34 -1.72
CA GLU A 234 11.96 -5.37 -2.42
C GLU A 234 12.12 -5.50 -3.94
N GLU A 235 13.35 -5.63 -4.43
CA GLU A 235 13.64 -5.84 -5.85
C GLU A 235 13.07 -7.17 -6.35
N LYS A 236 13.14 -8.25 -5.56
CA LYS A 236 12.57 -9.56 -5.92
C LYS A 236 11.04 -9.51 -6.02
N PHE A 237 10.36 -8.97 -5.02
CA PHE A 237 8.89 -8.83 -5.07
C PHE A 237 8.43 -7.82 -6.13
N THR A 238 9.21 -6.78 -6.41
CA THR A 238 8.93 -5.86 -7.52
C THR A 238 9.06 -6.56 -8.87
N SER A 239 10.03 -7.45 -9.04
CA SER A 239 10.17 -8.27 -10.25
C SER A 239 8.99 -9.21 -10.42
N LEU A 240 8.57 -9.91 -9.36
CA LEU A 240 7.37 -10.75 -9.35
C LEU A 240 6.11 -9.95 -9.73
N TYR A 241 5.93 -8.77 -9.13
CA TYR A 241 4.83 -7.88 -9.50
C TYR A 241 4.81 -7.58 -10.99
N GLN A 242 5.99 -7.29 -11.59
CA GLN A 242 6.10 -6.99 -13.02
C GLN A 242 5.84 -8.22 -13.90
N GLU A 243 6.23 -9.40 -13.44
CA GLU A 243 5.97 -10.68 -14.14
C GLU A 243 4.47 -10.97 -14.16
N TYR A 244 3.78 -10.87 -13.03
CA TYR A 244 2.33 -11.01 -12.94
C TYR A 244 1.57 -9.96 -13.77
N ASP A 245 2.05 -8.70 -13.81
CA ASP A 245 1.41 -7.62 -14.61
C ASP A 245 1.54 -7.85 -16.13
N LYS A 246 2.55 -8.62 -16.57
CA LYS A 246 2.75 -8.99 -17.98
C LYS A 246 1.93 -10.20 -18.41
N GLN A 247 1.61 -11.09 -17.49
CA GLN A 247 0.74 -12.22 -17.74
C GLN A 247 -0.70 -11.71 -17.78
N ASP A 248 -1.55 -12.24 -18.66
CA ASP A 248 -2.99 -11.89 -18.70
C ASP A 248 -3.77 -12.44 -17.49
N MET A 249 -3.12 -12.57 -16.35
CA MET A 249 -3.66 -13.03 -15.07
C MET A 249 -3.91 -11.86 -14.12
N ILE A 250 -4.71 -12.10 -13.09
CA ILE A 250 -4.88 -11.14 -11.99
C ILE A 250 -3.57 -11.10 -11.21
N ASN A 251 -2.94 -9.92 -11.12
CA ASN A 251 -1.76 -9.75 -10.29
C ASN A 251 -2.14 -9.95 -8.82
N PRO A 252 -1.57 -10.95 -8.13
CA PRO A 252 -1.87 -11.19 -6.71
C PRO A 252 -1.38 -10.04 -5.81
N ILE A 253 -0.32 -9.32 -6.21
CA ILE A 253 0.29 -8.27 -5.41
C ILE A 253 -0.43 -6.95 -5.65
N GLU A 254 -0.93 -6.32 -4.58
CA GLU A 254 -1.48 -4.96 -4.59
C GLU A 254 -0.40 -3.92 -4.37
N HIS A 255 0.41 -4.11 -3.34
CA HIS A 255 1.55 -3.25 -3.05
C HIS A 255 2.55 -3.95 -2.12
N ILE A 256 3.75 -3.40 -2.11
CA ILE A 256 4.87 -3.85 -1.28
C ILE A 256 5.24 -2.68 -0.36
N LYS A 257 5.44 -2.95 0.93
CA LYS A 257 5.84 -1.96 1.93
C LYS A 257 7.03 -2.47 2.71
N CYS A 258 8.14 -1.75 2.63
CA CYS A 258 9.36 -2.04 3.37
C CYS A 258 9.42 -1.19 4.63
N ARG A 259 9.86 -1.77 5.74
CA ARG A 259 10.00 -1.08 7.01
C ARG A 259 11.26 -1.55 7.74
N LEU A 260 12.05 -0.60 8.20
CA LEU A 260 12.98 -0.81 9.29
C LEU A 260 12.33 -0.38 10.60
N LYS A 261 12.53 -1.17 11.64
CA LYS A 261 12.04 -0.85 12.97
C LYS A 261 12.71 0.41 13.49
N ARG A 262 11.94 1.31 14.11
CA ARG A 262 12.46 2.54 14.70
C ARG A 262 13.30 2.24 15.94
N ASP A 263 14.21 3.14 16.27
CA ASP A 263 15.14 2.98 17.38
C ASP A 263 14.42 2.83 18.72
N ASP A 264 13.37 3.64 18.95
CA ASP A 264 12.54 3.54 20.15
C ASP A 264 11.82 2.19 20.27
N GLU A 265 11.34 1.64 19.15
CA GLU A 265 10.70 0.31 19.13
C GLU A 265 11.68 -0.82 19.45
N ILE A 266 12.93 -0.70 18.97
CA ILE A 266 14.00 -1.66 19.26
C ILE A 266 14.32 -1.66 20.74
N ILE A 267 14.54 -0.45 21.30
CA ILE A 267 14.85 -0.27 22.73
C ILE A 267 13.72 -0.82 23.59
N ARG A 268 12.47 -0.40 23.33
CA ARG A 268 11.29 -0.88 24.08
C ARG A 268 11.17 -2.40 24.03
N LYS A 269 11.41 -3.01 22.87
CA LYS A 269 11.30 -4.47 22.70
C LYS A 269 12.38 -5.22 23.47
N LEU A 270 13.62 -4.71 23.51
CA LEU A 270 14.71 -5.28 24.32
C LEU A 270 14.43 -5.09 25.82
N VAL A 271 13.99 -3.90 26.24
CA VAL A 271 13.63 -3.62 27.64
C VAL A 271 12.50 -4.54 28.11
N ASN A 272 11.44 -4.71 27.31
CA ASN A 272 10.34 -5.62 27.63
C ASN A 272 10.80 -7.09 27.75
N LYS A 273 11.83 -7.47 26.99
CA LYS A 273 12.48 -8.79 27.09
C LYS A 273 13.54 -8.87 28.19
N LYS A 274 13.72 -7.80 28.98
CA LYS A 274 14.75 -7.67 30.03
C LYS A 274 16.17 -7.88 29.49
N GLN A 275 16.44 -7.40 28.27
CA GLN A 275 17.74 -7.48 27.60
C GLN A 275 18.40 -6.10 27.56
N VAL A 276 19.74 -6.10 27.68
CA VAL A 276 20.56 -4.89 27.51
C VAL A 276 20.59 -4.49 26.03
N VAL A 277 20.60 -3.18 25.74
CA VAL A 277 20.70 -2.68 24.37
C VAL A 277 22.12 -2.88 23.85
N SER A 278 22.31 -3.88 23.00
CA SER A 278 23.57 -4.23 22.34
C SER A 278 23.29 -4.82 20.95
N ILE A 279 24.27 -4.79 20.04
CA ILE A 279 24.16 -5.40 18.71
C ILE A 279 23.82 -6.87 18.81
N GLU A 280 24.54 -7.61 19.66
CA GLU A 280 24.31 -9.05 19.87
C GLU A 280 22.87 -9.34 20.30
N ASN A 281 22.32 -8.55 21.23
CA ASN A 281 20.93 -8.72 21.69
C ASN A 281 19.91 -8.27 20.63
N ILE A 282 20.23 -7.27 19.80
CA ILE A 282 19.41 -6.90 18.64
C ILE A 282 19.33 -8.07 17.68
N GLU A 283 20.45 -8.58 17.20
CA GLU A 283 20.50 -9.70 16.25
C GLU A 283 19.86 -10.99 16.80
N LYS A 284 20.01 -11.24 18.09
CA LYS A 284 19.47 -12.43 18.75
C LYS A 284 17.98 -12.36 19.02
N HIS A 285 17.49 -11.21 19.49
CA HIS A 285 16.15 -11.07 20.05
C HIS A 285 15.15 -10.26 19.21
N ILE A 286 15.63 -9.50 18.18
CA ILE A 286 14.79 -8.69 17.31
C ILE A 286 14.73 -9.32 15.91
N ASN A 287 13.75 -10.19 15.69
CA ASN A 287 13.57 -10.84 14.39
C ASN A 287 12.88 -9.96 13.34
N ASP A 288 12.25 -8.87 13.76
CA ASP A 288 11.51 -7.90 12.95
C ASP A 288 12.21 -6.55 12.90
N PHE A 289 13.55 -6.54 12.92
CA PHE A 289 14.35 -5.32 12.70
C PHE A 289 14.09 -4.76 11.30
N ALA A 290 14.12 -5.65 10.30
CA ALA A 290 13.70 -5.38 8.93
C ALA A 290 12.45 -6.21 8.61
N GLY A 291 11.46 -5.58 8.02
CA GLY A 291 10.22 -6.22 7.61
C GLY A 291 9.77 -5.77 6.23
N ILE A 292 9.29 -6.71 5.44
CA ILE A 292 8.63 -6.44 4.17
C ILE A 292 7.20 -6.98 4.23
N ARG A 293 6.23 -6.13 3.90
CA ARG A 293 4.83 -6.51 3.75
C ARG A 293 4.51 -6.62 2.27
N VAL A 294 4.00 -7.76 1.88
CA VAL A 294 3.45 -7.98 0.54
C VAL A 294 1.95 -8.10 0.71
N VAL A 295 1.25 -7.07 0.28
CA VAL A 295 -0.21 -7.01 0.42
C VAL A 295 -0.85 -7.52 -0.86
N CYS A 296 -1.75 -8.49 -0.71
CA CYS A 296 -2.47 -9.14 -1.80
C CYS A 296 -3.97 -8.80 -1.75
N SER A 297 -4.70 -9.13 -2.81
CA SER A 297 -6.12 -8.78 -2.93
C SER A 297 -7.02 -9.75 -2.21
N PHE A 298 -6.74 -11.05 -2.29
CA PHE A 298 -7.61 -12.13 -1.85
C PHE A 298 -6.85 -13.16 -1.02
N LEU A 299 -7.59 -13.95 -0.23
CA LEU A 299 -7.00 -14.99 0.62
C LEU A 299 -6.20 -16.03 -0.20
N ASN A 300 -6.70 -16.44 -1.36
CA ASN A 300 -6.01 -17.40 -2.23
C ASN A 300 -4.69 -16.84 -2.80
N ASP A 301 -4.53 -15.55 -2.89
CA ASP A 301 -3.28 -14.93 -3.34
C ASP A 301 -2.15 -15.14 -2.32
N ILE A 302 -2.49 -15.32 -1.04
CA ILE A 302 -1.51 -15.65 0.00
C ILE A 302 -0.82 -16.97 -0.32
N ASP A 303 -1.56 -17.99 -0.73
CA ASP A 303 -0.96 -19.30 -1.10
C ASP A 303 -0.10 -19.20 -2.35
N THR A 304 -0.50 -18.40 -3.32
CA THR A 304 0.33 -18.11 -4.52
C THR A 304 1.66 -17.48 -4.09
N LEU A 305 1.63 -16.45 -3.26
CA LEU A 305 2.84 -15.75 -2.80
C LEU A 305 3.70 -16.59 -1.86
N LYS A 306 3.10 -17.53 -1.09
CA LYS A 306 3.84 -18.53 -0.31
C LYS A 306 4.68 -19.42 -1.22
N ASN A 307 4.08 -19.90 -2.32
CA ASN A 307 4.79 -20.73 -3.29
C ASN A 307 5.96 -19.97 -3.93
N ASP A 308 5.79 -18.68 -4.26
CA ASP A 308 6.89 -17.84 -4.76
C ASP A 308 8.04 -17.72 -3.75
N ILE A 309 7.72 -17.62 -2.44
CA ILE A 309 8.73 -17.56 -1.37
C ILE A 309 9.44 -18.91 -1.22
N TYR A 310 8.73 -20.03 -1.30
CA TYR A 310 9.35 -21.35 -1.31
C TYR A 310 10.27 -21.53 -2.53
N ASP A 311 9.84 -21.08 -3.71
CA ASP A 311 10.66 -21.10 -4.93
C ASP A 311 11.94 -20.26 -4.77
N MET A 312 11.86 -19.08 -4.12
CA MET A 312 13.06 -18.29 -3.81
C MET A 312 14.01 -19.04 -2.87
N ALA A 313 13.47 -19.78 -1.91
CA ALA A 313 14.28 -20.57 -0.98
C ALA A 313 14.92 -21.78 -1.68
N ASP A 314 14.19 -22.50 -2.52
CA ASP A 314 14.69 -23.63 -3.29
C ASP A 314 15.79 -23.21 -4.28
N LYS A 315 15.71 -22.01 -4.83
CA LYS A 315 16.76 -21.39 -5.67
C LYS A 315 17.94 -20.83 -4.86
N GLY A 316 17.94 -20.98 -3.54
CA GLY A 316 19.02 -20.51 -2.64
C GLY A 316 19.14 -18.99 -2.52
N MET A 317 18.12 -18.24 -2.91
CA MET A 317 18.12 -16.78 -2.79
C MET A 317 17.92 -16.32 -1.34
N ILE A 318 17.16 -17.08 -0.58
CA ILE A 318 16.85 -16.88 0.83
C ILE A 318 16.84 -18.23 1.55
N LYS A 319 16.87 -18.22 2.88
CA LYS A 319 16.64 -19.41 3.71
C LYS A 319 15.47 -19.15 4.64
N ILE A 320 14.46 -20.00 4.64
CA ILE A 320 13.32 -19.91 5.55
C ILE A 320 13.78 -20.45 6.93
N LEU A 321 13.65 -19.61 7.96
CA LEU A 321 14.03 -19.92 9.32
C LEU A 321 12.83 -20.33 10.18
N ASN A 322 11.68 -19.69 9.97
CA ASN A 322 10.45 -19.94 10.70
C ASN A 322 9.23 -19.43 9.94
N GLU A 323 8.08 -20.03 10.19
CA GLU A 323 6.79 -19.63 9.63
C GLU A 323 5.74 -19.50 10.75
N LYS A 324 4.78 -18.59 10.58
CA LYS A 324 3.63 -18.42 11.48
C LYS A 324 2.37 -18.14 10.68
N ASP A 325 1.42 -19.00 10.81
CA ASP A 325 0.11 -18.91 10.16
C ASP A 325 -0.90 -18.27 11.11
N TYR A 326 -1.05 -16.95 11.01
CA TYR A 326 -2.10 -16.20 11.68
C TYR A 326 -3.34 -16.00 10.78
N VAL A 327 -3.36 -16.56 9.57
CA VAL A 327 -4.55 -16.58 8.72
C VAL A 327 -5.53 -17.62 9.27
N ASN A 328 -5.04 -18.85 9.47
CA ASN A 328 -5.84 -19.93 10.04
C ASN A 328 -5.92 -19.88 11.57
N ASN A 329 -4.96 -19.24 12.24
CA ASN A 329 -4.88 -19.11 13.69
C ASN A 329 -4.70 -17.63 14.11
N PRO A 330 -5.73 -16.78 13.98
CA PRO A 330 -5.65 -15.37 14.33
C PRO A 330 -5.27 -15.18 15.80
N LYS A 331 -4.60 -14.07 16.12
CA LYS A 331 -4.31 -13.70 17.51
C LYS A 331 -5.60 -13.30 18.24
N GLU A 332 -5.55 -13.31 19.57
CA GLU A 332 -6.67 -12.85 20.44
C GLU A 332 -7.12 -11.43 20.13
N SER A 333 -6.22 -10.57 19.63
CA SER A 333 -6.57 -9.21 19.18
C SER A 333 -7.36 -9.18 17.86
N GLY A 334 -7.50 -10.31 17.17
CA GLY A 334 -8.07 -10.40 15.83
C GLY A 334 -7.05 -10.18 14.70
N TYR A 335 -5.75 -10.03 15.05
CA TYR A 335 -4.72 -9.90 14.05
C TYR A 335 -4.60 -11.17 13.19
N SER A 336 -4.58 -11.00 11.86
CA SER A 336 -4.42 -12.05 10.86
C SER A 336 -3.30 -11.72 9.86
N GLY A 337 -2.65 -12.74 9.31
CA GLY A 337 -1.59 -12.64 8.31
C GLY A 337 -0.67 -13.85 8.32
N TYR A 338 0.11 -14.05 7.26
CA TYR A 338 1.10 -15.11 7.18
C TYR A 338 2.51 -14.54 7.27
N HIS A 339 3.34 -15.06 8.18
CA HIS A 339 4.67 -14.54 8.42
C HIS A 339 5.75 -15.57 8.10
N PHE A 340 6.75 -15.15 7.35
CA PHE A 340 8.01 -15.85 7.19
C PHE A 340 9.12 -15.07 7.90
N LEU A 341 9.93 -15.75 8.68
CA LEU A 341 11.23 -15.26 9.09
C LEU A 341 12.25 -15.88 8.15
N VAL A 342 12.90 -15.08 7.34
CA VAL A 342 13.89 -15.53 6.37
C VAL A 342 15.29 -14.99 6.70
N SER A 343 16.31 -15.69 6.24
CA SER A 343 17.69 -15.22 6.18
C SER A 343 18.03 -14.88 4.74
N VAL A 344 18.57 -13.67 4.54
CA VAL A 344 19.04 -13.17 3.24
C VAL A 344 20.57 -13.17 3.26
N PRO A 345 21.26 -13.94 2.39
CA PRO A 345 22.71 -13.91 2.30
C PRO A 345 23.18 -12.62 1.64
N LEU A 346 23.99 -11.86 2.33
CA LEU A 346 24.59 -10.61 1.85
C LEU A 346 26.12 -10.70 1.89
N TYR A 347 26.77 -10.17 0.85
CA TYR A 347 28.22 -10.01 0.87
C TYR A 347 28.59 -8.67 1.51
N THR A 348 29.43 -8.70 2.52
CA THR A 348 30.03 -7.53 3.17
C THR A 348 31.55 -7.56 3.03
N VAL A 349 32.17 -6.39 2.89
CA VAL A 349 33.64 -6.29 2.68
C VAL A 349 34.41 -6.81 3.89
N ASN A 350 33.89 -6.63 5.10
CA ASN A 350 34.60 -6.96 6.35
C ASN A 350 34.36 -8.40 6.82
N GLU A 351 33.20 -8.98 6.53
CA GLU A 351 32.77 -10.26 7.14
C GLU A 351 32.51 -11.35 6.07
N GLY A 352 32.66 -11.01 4.76
CA GLY A 352 32.31 -11.92 3.68
C GLY A 352 30.77 -12.08 3.54
N VAL A 353 30.30 -13.31 3.33
CA VAL A 353 28.86 -13.59 3.25
C VAL A 353 28.29 -13.70 4.67
N VAL A 354 27.32 -12.83 4.97
CA VAL A 354 26.60 -12.80 6.25
C VAL A 354 25.13 -13.04 6.02
N ASP A 355 24.48 -13.70 6.95
CA ASP A 355 23.06 -14.02 6.95
C ASP A 355 22.28 -12.95 7.72
N VAL A 356 21.39 -12.21 7.04
CA VAL A 356 20.60 -11.14 7.65
C VAL A 356 19.14 -11.57 7.74
N LYS A 357 18.57 -11.51 8.95
CA LYS A 357 17.17 -11.88 9.20
C LYS A 357 16.21 -10.79 8.72
N VAL A 358 15.17 -11.17 7.98
CA VAL A 358 14.09 -10.28 7.56
C VAL A 358 12.75 -10.99 7.78
N GLU A 359 11.75 -10.27 8.27
CA GLU A 359 10.38 -10.77 8.38
C GLU A 359 9.60 -10.41 7.10
N ILE A 360 9.06 -11.42 6.41
CA ILE A 360 8.12 -11.23 5.30
C ILE A 360 6.72 -11.45 5.86
N GLN A 361 5.82 -10.49 5.66
CA GLN A 361 4.43 -10.54 6.07
C GLN A 361 3.54 -10.52 4.85
N LEU A 362 2.77 -11.60 4.63
CA LEU A 362 1.73 -11.67 3.61
C LEU A 362 0.40 -11.35 4.26
N ARG A 363 -0.33 -10.41 3.67
CA ARG A 363 -1.64 -9.98 4.15
C ARG A 363 -2.56 -9.67 2.97
N THR A 364 -3.85 -9.90 3.14
CA THR A 364 -4.83 -9.28 2.26
C THR A 364 -4.94 -7.78 2.57
N VAL A 365 -5.59 -7.02 1.69
CA VAL A 365 -5.86 -5.59 1.95
C VAL A 365 -6.72 -5.42 3.21
N ALA A 366 -7.65 -6.35 3.46
CA ALA A 366 -8.48 -6.35 4.66
C ALA A 366 -7.66 -6.58 5.94
N MET A 367 -6.74 -7.56 5.92
CA MET A 367 -5.80 -7.82 7.03
C MET A 367 -4.86 -6.64 7.26
N GLU A 368 -4.35 -5.99 6.19
CA GLU A 368 -3.48 -4.81 6.31
C GLU A 368 -4.24 -3.63 6.92
N MET A 369 -5.49 -3.42 6.52
CA MET A 369 -6.35 -2.40 7.11
C MET A 369 -6.48 -2.61 8.62
N TRP A 370 -6.82 -3.83 9.06
CA TRP A 370 -6.91 -4.16 10.48
C TRP A 370 -5.61 -3.91 11.23
N ALA A 371 -4.50 -4.44 10.70
CA ALA A 371 -3.19 -4.34 11.36
C ALA A 371 -2.69 -2.90 11.47
N SER A 372 -2.96 -2.06 10.47
CA SER A 372 -2.62 -0.63 10.52
C SER A 372 -3.43 0.11 11.58
N LEU A 373 -4.69 -0.29 11.75
CA LEU A 373 -5.57 0.26 12.79
C LEU A 373 -5.12 -0.14 14.19
N GLU A 374 -4.90 -1.44 14.41
CA GLU A 374 -4.40 -1.98 15.69
C GLU A 374 -3.09 -1.27 16.07
N GLU A 375 -2.15 -1.14 15.13
CA GLU A 375 -0.88 -0.45 15.36
C GLU A 375 -1.10 0.99 15.81
N LYS A 376 -1.94 1.77 15.12
CA LYS A 376 -2.17 3.19 15.44
C LYS A 376 -2.96 3.41 16.72
N ILE A 377 -3.93 2.56 17.00
CA ILE A 377 -4.75 2.66 18.21
C ILE A 377 -4.00 2.17 19.45
N CYS A 378 -3.23 1.08 19.31
CA CYS A 378 -2.57 0.43 20.45
C CYS A 378 -1.12 0.90 20.69
N TYR A 379 -0.48 1.58 19.73
CA TYR A 379 0.96 1.84 19.74
C TYR A 379 1.42 2.72 20.91
N ASN A 380 0.67 3.76 21.27
CA ASN A 380 1.02 4.69 22.35
C ASN A 380 0.01 4.71 23.50
N LYS A 381 -0.98 3.81 23.51
CA LYS A 381 -2.10 3.87 24.44
C LYS A 381 -2.49 2.45 24.82
N ALA A 382 -2.73 2.21 26.11
CA ALA A 382 -3.48 1.05 26.53
C ALA A 382 -4.96 1.35 26.28
N PRO A 383 -5.59 0.83 25.22
CA PRO A 383 -7.00 1.09 24.96
C PRO A 383 -7.83 0.55 26.12
N SER A 384 -8.94 1.22 26.43
CA SER A 384 -9.90 0.74 27.45
C SER A 384 -10.38 -0.67 27.08
N LEU A 385 -10.90 -1.41 28.06
CA LEU A 385 -11.46 -2.75 27.81
C LEU A 385 -12.54 -2.72 26.72
N SER A 386 -13.43 -1.73 26.76
CA SER A 386 -14.47 -1.55 25.74
C SER A 386 -13.90 -1.28 24.35
N SER A 387 -12.85 -0.50 24.24
CA SER A 387 -12.18 -0.23 22.95
C SER A 387 -11.51 -1.47 22.37
N ARG A 388 -10.97 -2.36 23.22
CA ARG A 388 -10.40 -3.66 22.80
C ARG A 388 -11.47 -4.60 22.27
N GLU A 389 -12.62 -4.68 22.97
CA GLU A 389 -13.75 -5.50 22.55
C GLU A 389 -14.31 -5.02 21.20
N ASP A 390 -14.45 -3.71 21.03
CA ASP A 390 -14.90 -3.12 19.75
C ASP A 390 -13.90 -3.41 18.61
N LEU A 391 -12.59 -3.32 18.88
CA LEU A 391 -11.56 -3.67 17.91
C LEU A 391 -11.61 -5.16 17.54
N THR A 392 -11.77 -6.06 18.50
CA THR A 392 -11.87 -7.51 18.25
C THR A 392 -13.14 -7.86 17.47
N ARG A 393 -14.25 -7.21 17.77
CA ARG A 393 -15.49 -7.36 17.01
C ARG A 393 -15.32 -6.90 15.56
N LEU A 394 -14.66 -5.76 15.35
CA LEU A 394 -14.37 -5.21 14.02
C LEU A 394 -13.46 -6.15 13.21
N ALA A 395 -12.45 -6.75 13.86
CA ALA A 395 -11.60 -7.78 13.24
C ALA A 395 -12.42 -8.94 12.68
N GLY A 396 -13.37 -9.44 13.47
CA GLY A 396 -14.29 -10.51 13.04
C GLY A 396 -15.14 -10.13 11.83
N VAL A 397 -15.65 -8.90 11.81
CA VAL A 397 -16.44 -8.39 10.67
C VAL A 397 -15.58 -8.25 9.42
N ILE A 398 -14.34 -7.76 9.56
CA ILE A 398 -13.38 -7.63 8.45
C ILE A 398 -12.99 -9.02 7.92
N GLY A 399 -12.77 -10.01 8.80
CA GLY A 399 -12.45 -11.38 8.41
C GLY A 399 -13.55 -12.05 7.59
N VAL A 400 -14.82 -11.95 8.05
CA VAL A 400 -15.99 -12.46 7.30
C VAL A 400 -16.13 -11.78 5.93
N PHE A 401 -15.79 -10.50 5.87
CA PHE A 401 -15.83 -9.78 4.59
C PHE A 401 -14.74 -10.27 3.63
N ASP A 402 -13.51 -10.47 4.12
CA ASP A 402 -12.38 -10.99 3.35
C ASP A 402 -12.67 -12.38 2.77
N GLU A 403 -13.26 -13.28 3.58
CA GLU A 403 -13.71 -14.61 3.14
C GLU A 403 -14.76 -14.52 2.02
N LYS A 404 -15.78 -13.68 2.19
CA LYS A 404 -16.83 -13.48 1.18
C LYS A 404 -16.28 -12.94 -0.14
N LEU A 405 -15.30 -12.03 -0.08
CA LEU A 405 -14.65 -11.54 -1.28
C LEU A 405 -13.88 -12.64 -2.01
N ASN A 406 -13.17 -13.47 -1.26
CA ASN A 406 -12.46 -14.62 -1.81
C ASN A 406 -13.41 -15.62 -2.47
N ASP A 407 -14.55 -15.92 -1.86
CA ASP A 407 -15.58 -16.81 -2.42
C ASP A 407 -16.12 -16.29 -3.77
N ILE A 408 -16.45 -15.01 -3.83
CA ILE A 408 -16.96 -14.35 -5.06
C ILE A 408 -15.95 -14.49 -6.21
N VAL A 409 -14.66 -14.27 -5.92
CA VAL A 409 -13.60 -14.37 -6.93
C VAL A 409 -13.39 -15.82 -7.36
N CYS A 410 -13.48 -16.78 -6.44
CA CYS A 410 -13.40 -18.20 -6.73
C CYS A 410 -14.54 -18.66 -7.66
N GLU A 411 -15.77 -18.22 -7.39
CA GLU A 411 -16.93 -18.52 -8.26
C GLU A 411 -16.76 -17.89 -9.64
N TYR A 412 -16.34 -16.61 -9.69
CA TYR A 412 -16.09 -15.92 -10.94
C TYR A 412 -15.01 -16.61 -11.79
N ASN A 413 -13.90 -17.04 -11.19
CA ASN A 413 -12.82 -17.72 -11.89
C ASN A 413 -13.27 -19.10 -12.44
N LYS A 414 -14.13 -19.83 -11.74
CA LYS A 414 -14.74 -21.08 -12.23
C LYS A 414 -15.60 -20.84 -13.47
N ILE A 415 -16.46 -19.84 -13.45
CA ILE A 415 -17.34 -19.48 -14.57
C ILE A 415 -16.51 -19.06 -15.79
N SER A 416 -15.42 -18.30 -15.61
CA SER A 416 -14.56 -17.84 -16.71
C SER A 416 -13.77 -19.00 -17.37
N VAL A 417 -13.35 -19.99 -16.60
CA VAL A 417 -12.67 -21.20 -17.13
C VAL A 417 -13.63 -22.08 -17.91
N ASP A 418 -14.85 -22.26 -17.43
CA ASP A 418 -15.85 -23.08 -18.09
C ASP A 418 -16.37 -22.44 -19.39
N SER A 419 -16.52 -21.11 -19.43
CA SER A 419 -16.86 -20.39 -20.65
C SER A 419 -15.76 -20.47 -21.72
N LYS A 420 -14.46 -20.37 -21.34
CA LYS A 420 -13.34 -20.58 -22.27
C LYS A 420 -13.25 -22.02 -22.81
N LYS A 421 -13.56 -23.03 -21.98
CA LYS A 421 -13.62 -24.42 -22.42
C LYS A 421 -14.77 -24.70 -23.39
N LEU A 422 -15.87 -23.99 -23.29
CA LEU A 422 -17.02 -24.10 -24.21
C LEU A 422 -16.74 -23.45 -25.57
N VAL A 423 -15.96 -22.37 -25.61
CA VAL A 423 -15.55 -21.70 -26.87
C VAL A 423 -14.50 -22.48 -27.63
N LEU A 424 -13.61 -23.22 -26.94
CA LEU A 424 -12.60 -24.09 -27.58
C LEU A 424 -13.17 -25.41 -28.06
N LYS A 425 -14.43 -25.75 -27.76
CA LYS A 425 -15.15 -26.96 -28.25
C LYS A 425 -16.11 -26.68 -29.42
N ARG A 426 -16.16 -25.45 -29.89
CA ARG A 426 -16.84 -25.05 -31.13
C ARG A 426 -15.81 -24.70 -32.20
#